data_aed443e041bcf2f2528ca9050de19d61
#
_entry.id   aed443e041bcf2f2528ca9050de19d61
#
_cell.length_a   1.000
_cell.length_b   1.000
_cell.length_c   1.000
_cell.angle_alpha   90.00
_cell.angle_beta   90.00
_cell.angle_gamma   90.00
#
_symmetry.space_group_name_H-M   'P 1'
#
loop_
_entity.id
_entity.type
_entity.pdbx_description
1 polymer ?
#
loop_
_entity_poly.entity_id
_entity_poly.type
_entity_poly.pdbx_seq_one_letter_code
_entity_poly.pdbx_strand_id
1 'polypeptide(L)'
;MPGVEELSGGDPEVEVLENARMKAGAVASDPGRGPAGEVYVLGPLPGSPSERLVIACDTDVVVDGRALGKPEDEGQAREYLELLSGRTHEVLSGLVVLGGDERSGLERTRVVFKDLGEEEKERYVRFGEWRGRSGGYAIQTLGSTLVERIEGSVSNVVGLPVGLLAELAPELFDRG
;
A
#
# COMPACT_ATOMS: atom_id res chain seq x y z
N MET A 1 0.71 -8.84 -20.09
CA MET A 1 2.06 -9.13 -19.56
C MET A 1 1.86 -9.64 -18.15
N PRO A 2 2.48 -10.75 -17.74
CA PRO A 2 2.38 -11.19 -16.37
C PRO A 2 2.95 -10.11 -15.45
N GLY A 3 2.20 -9.74 -14.41
CA GLY A 3 2.68 -8.90 -13.32
C GLY A 3 3.86 -9.56 -12.60
N VAL A 4 4.48 -8.84 -11.69
CA VAL A 4 5.38 -9.44 -10.71
C VAL A 4 4.51 -10.33 -9.82
N GLU A 5 4.86 -11.59 -9.66
CA GLU A 5 4.15 -12.50 -8.75
C GLU A 5 4.51 -12.07 -7.32
N GLU A 6 3.52 -11.57 -6.60
CA GLU A 6 3.69 -11.10 -5.22
C GLU A 6 3.73 -12.29 -4.26
N LEU A 7 4.56 -12.18 -3.22
CA LEU A 7 4.59 -13.17 -2.13
C LEU A 7 3.33 -13.04 -1.29
N SER A 8 2.83 -14.15 -0.77
CA SER A 8 1.66 -14.18 0.12
C SER A 8 1.67 -15.39 1.04
N GLY A 9 1.22 -15.24 2.27
CA GLY A 9 1.01 -16.31 3.25
C GLY A 9 2.15 -16.53 4.24
N GLY A 10 3.14 -15.62 4.29
CA GLY A 10 4.22 -15.59 5.26
C GLY A 10 4.06 -14.52 6.35
N ASP A 11 5.18 -13.96 6.78
CA ASP A 11 5.21 -12.80 7.68
C ASP A 11 4.86 -11.51 6.89
N PRO A 12 3.77 -10.82 7.22
CA PRO A 12 3.35 -9.63 6.47
C PRO A 12 4.41 -8.52 6.36
N GLU A 13 5.27 -8.35 7.37
CA GLU A 13 6.34 -7.35 7.32
C GLU A 13 7.41 -7.70 6.27
N VAL A 14 7.73 -8.98 6.17
CA VAL A 14 8.68 -9.48 5.18
C VAL A 14 8.05 -9.40 3.79
N GLU A 15 6.80 -9.81 3.65
CA GLU A 15 6.10 -9.85 2.37
C GLU A 15 5.99 -8.48 1.72
N VAL A 16 5.50 -7.45 2.42
CA VAL A 16 5.34 -6.11 1.85
C VAL A 16 6.69 -5.52 1.43
N LEU A 17 7.77 -5.81 2.16
CA LEU A 17 9.09 -5.29 1.81
C LEU A 17 9.69 -6.02 0.60
N GLU A 18 9.59 -7.35 0.55
CA GLU A 18 10.08 -8.13 -0.58
C GLU A 18 9.26 -7.88 -1.85
N ASN A 19 7.95 -7.73 -1.74
CA ASN A 19 7.08 -7.35 -2.84
C ASN A 19 7.44 -5.98 -3.40
N ALA A 20 7.72 -4.99 -2.54
CA ALA A 20 8.21 -3.69 -2.97
C ALA A 20 9.58 -3.79 -3.68
N ARG A 21 10.52 -4.62 -3.19
CA ARG A 21 11.80 -4.88 -3.87
C ARG A 21 11.63 -5.49 -5.24
N MET A 22 10.79 -6.52 -5.35
CA MET A 22 10.51 -7.17 -6.63
C MET A 22 9.92 -6.18 -7.64
N LYS A 23 8.98 -5.33 -7.21
CA LYS A 23 8.37 -4.28 -8.04
C LYS A 23 9.42 -3.27 -8.51
N ALA A 24 10.26 -2.78 -7.60
CA ALA A 24 11.33 -1.83 -7.91
C ALA A 24 12.35 -2.42 -8.89
N GLY A 25 12.82 -3.64 -8.64
CA GLY A 25 13.79 -4.34 -9.47
C GLY A 25 13.29 -4.63 -10.89
N ALA A 26 12.01 -4.99 -11.02
CA ALA A 26 11.38 -5.24 -12.31
C ALA A 26 11.37 -4.00 -13.21
N VAL A 27 11.09 -2.82 -12.64
CA VAL A 27 11.08 -1.54 -13.37
C VAL A 27 12.49 -1.03 -13.63
N ALA A 28 13.41 -1.19 -12.68
CA ALA A 28 14.81 -0.79 -12.85
C ALA A 28 15.51 -1.59 -13.97
N SER A 29 15.17 -2.88 -14.11
CA SER A 29 15.74 -3.77 -15.12
C SER A 29 15.15 -3.56 -16.52
N ASP A 30 13.92 -3.06 -16.64
CA ASP A 30 13.25 -2.77 -17.90
C ASP A 30 12.58 -1.37 -17.85
N PRO A 31 13.34 -0.31 -18.17
CA PRO A 31 12.82 1.07 -18.15
C PRO A 31 11.68 1.34 -19.12
N GLY A 32 11.44 0.47 -20.10
CA GLY A 32 10.32 0.52 -21.03
C GLY A 32 9.06 -0.12 -20.46
N ARG A 33 9.16 -0.85 -19.36
CA ARG A 33 8.05 -1.38 -18.61
C ARG A 33 7.39 -0.25 -17.83
N GLY A 34 6.21 0.16 -18.24
CA GLY A 34 5.44 1.14 -17.47
C GLY A 34 5.20 0.67 -16.03
N PRO A 35 5.05 1.60 -15.08
CA PRO A 35 4.82 1.25 -13.69
C PRO A 35 3.57 0.38 -13.55
N ALA A 36 3.72 -0.79 -12.93
CA ALA A 36 2.61 -1.65 -12.56
C ALA A 36 2.38 -1.48 -11.05
N GLY A 37 1.22 -0.98 -10.66
CA GLY A 37 0.89 -0.76 -9.26
C GLY A 37 1.57 0.49 -8.67
N GLU A 38 1.99 0.40 -7.43
CA GLU A 38 2.57 1.49 -6.65
C GLU A 38 4.09 1.64 -6.90
N VAL A 39 4.46 1.88 -8.15
CA VAL A 39 5.84 2.14 -8.57
C VAL A 39 5.91 3.48 -9.28
N TYR A 40 6.83 4.31 -8.85
CA TYR A 40 7.09 5.63 -9.41
C TYR A 40 8.53 5.69 -9.94
N VAL A 41 8.69 6.16 -11.17
CA VAL A 41 10.00 6.42 -11.76
C VAL A 41 10.16 7.92 -11.89
N LEU A 42 11.10 8.46 -11.14
CA LEU A 42 11.45 9.87 -11.22
C LEU A 42 12.65 10.05 -12.15
N GLY A 43 12.57 11.06 -13.00
CA GLY A 43 13.66 11.45 -13.89
C GLY A 43 14.88 11.96 -13.08
N PRO A 44 15.95 12.40 -13.82
CA PRO A 44 17.18 12.84 -13.16
C PRO A 44 16.91 13.92 -12.12
N LEU A 45 17.44 13.73 -10.91
CA LEU A 45 17.36 14.70 -9.83
C LEU A 45 18.29 15.89 -10.09
N PRO A 46 17.95 17.08 -9.54
CA PRO A 46 18.87 18.22 -9.53
C PRO A 46 20.21 17.80 -8.91
N GLY A 47 21.29 17.89 -9.67
CA GLY A 47 22.65 17.53 -9.21
C GLY A 47 23.13 16.13 -9.60
N SER A 48 22.26 15.25 -10.12
CA SER A 48 22.66 13.92 -10.63
C SER A 48 21.93 13.59 -11.95
N PRO A 49 22.38 14.15 -13.08
CA PRO A 49 21.68 14.04 -14.36
C PRO A 49 21.59 12.63 -14.95
N SER A 50 22.30 11.65 -14.39
CA SER A 50 22.33 10.27 -14.87
C SER A 50 21.57 9.28 -13.98
N GLU A 51 21.19 9.66 -12.76
CA GLU A 51 20.52 8.75 -11.84
C GLU A 51 19.00 8.91 -11.88
N ARG A 52 18.32 7.79 -12.08
CA ARG A 52 16.88 7.68 -11.94
C ARG A 52 16.55 7.11 -10.56
N LEU A 53 15.57 7.68 -9.90
CA LEU A 53 15.01 7.06 -8.70
C LEU A 53 13.80 6.21 -9.09
N VAL A 54 13.81 4.96 -8.64
CA VAL A 54 12.65 4.08 -8.66
C VAL A 54 12.15 3.94 -7.23
N ILE A 55 10.90 4.35 -7.01
CA ILE A 55 10.22 4.23 -5.72
C ILE A 55 9.15 3.17 -5.90
N ALA A 56 9.18 2.12 -5.10
CA ALA A 56 8.15 1.09 -5.10
C ALA A 56 7.61 0.89 -3.70
N CYS A 57 6.31 0.71 -3.61
CA CYS A 57 5.61 0.41 -2.38
C CYS A 57 4.74 -0.83 -2.54
N ASP A 58 4.61 -1.59 -1.46
CA ASP A 58 3.61 -2.63 -1.33
C ASP A 58 2.88 -2.44 0.00
N THR A 59 1.55 -2.58 -0.01
CA THR A 59 0.71 -2.23 1.14
C THR A 59 -0.32 -3.32 1.40
N ASP A 60 -0.34 -3.81 2.64
CA ASP A 60 -1.29 -4.80 3.09
C ASP A 60 -2.06 -4.37 4.34
N VAL A 61 -3.31 -4.82 4.41
CA VAL A 61 -4.14 -4.76 5.60
C VAL A 61 -3.91 -6.02 6.43
N VAL A 62 -3.55 -5.86 7.69
CA VAL A 62 -3.23 -6.97 8.59
C VAL A 62 -4.18 -6.97 9.78
N VAL A 63 -4.81 -8.12 10.03
CA VAL A 63 -5.65 -8.37 11.20
C VAL A 63 -5.27 -9.71 11.83
N ASP A 64 -5.12 -9.73 13.16
CA ASP A 64 -4.68 -10.92 13.92
C ASP A 64 -3.38 -11.54 13.36
N GLY A 65 -2.45 -10.72 12.87
CA GLY A 65 -1.17 -11.15 12.31
C GLY A 65 -1.25 -11.77 10.92
N ARG A 66 -2.40 -11.65 10.23
CA ARG A 66 -2.61 -12.17 8.87
C ARG A 66 -2.90 -11.04 7.89
N ALA A 67 -2.22 -11.04 6.77
CA ALA A 67 -2.52 -10.14 5.67
C ALA A 67 -3.86 -10.52 5.02
N LEU A 68 -4.69 -9.50 4.79
CA LEU A 68 -5.89 -9.60 3.99
C LEU A 68 -5.56 -9.13 2.58
N GLY A 69 -5.45 -10.05 1.65
CA GLY A 69 -5.22 -9.72 0.25
C GLY A 69 -6.36 -8.92 -0.38
N LYS A 70 -6.31 -8.82 -1.70
CA LYS A 70 -7.38 -8.20 -2.49
C LYS A 70 -8.54 -9.17 -2.61
N PRO A 71 -9.76 -8.82 -2.22
CA PRO A 71 -10.90 -9.73 -2.33
C PRO A 71 -11.18 -10.06 -3.80
N GLU A 72 -11.48 -11.32 -4.06
CA GLU A 72 -11.73 -11.84 -5.40
C GLU A 72 -13.13 -11.48 -5.91
N ASP A 73 -14.12 -11.42 -4.99
CA ASP A 73 -15.52 -11.15 -5.30
C ASP A 73 -16.23 -10.36 -4.19
N GLU A 74 -17.50 -10.06 -4.40
CA GLU A 74 -18.34 -9.32 -3.46
C GLU A 74 -18.56 -10.06 -2.13
N GLY A 75 -18.60 -11.41 -2.18
CA GLY A 75 -18.73 -12.23 -1.00
C GLY A 75 -17.53 -12.10 -0.08
N GLN A 76 -16.33 -12.24 -0.63
CA GLN A 76 -15.09 -12.07 0.13
C GLN A 76 -14.89 -10.62 0.59
N ALA A 77 -15.28 -9.62 -0.21
CA ALA A 77 -15.25 -8.23 0.22
C ALA A 77 -16.16 -8.00 1.43
N ARG A 78 -17.34 -8.62 1.44
CA ARG A 78 -18.26 -8.57 2.58
C ARG A 78 -17.68 -9.27 3.82
N GLU A 79 -17.08 -10.44 3.65
CA GLU A 79 -16.41 -11.16 4.74
C GLU A 79 -15.29 -10.32 5.38
N TYR A 80 -14.52 -9.60 4.57
CA TYR A 80 -13.49 -8.70 5.08
C TYR A 80 -14.10 -7.53 5.88
N LEU A 81 -15.18 -6.93 5.40
CA LEU A 81 -15.87 -5.89 6.17
C LEU A 81 -16.45 -6.42 7.49
N GLU A 82 -16.96 -7.62 7.52
CA GLU A 82 -17.42 -8.28 8.74
C GLU A 82 -16.26 -8.51 9.74
N LEU A 83 -15.12 -8.99 9.23
CA LEU A 83 -13.93 -9.23 10.03
C LEU A 83 -13.36 -7.93 10.62
N LEU A 84 -13.41 -6.83 9.88
CA LEU A 84 -12.83 -5.53 10.27
C LEU A 84 -13.80 -4.68 11.09
N SER A 85 -15.10 -4.93 11.01
CA SER A 85 -16.15 -4.15 11.69
C SER A 85 -15.94 -4.10 13.20
N GLY A 86 -15.99 -2.89 13.78
CA GLY A 86 -15.81 -2.63 15.21
C GLY A 86 -14.40 -2.96 15.74
N ARG A 87 -13.42 -3.18 14.87
CA ARG A 87 -12.08 -3.64 15.25
C ARG A 87 -10.99 -2.69 14.82
N THR A 88 -9.85 -2.85 15.48
CA THR A 88 -8.58 -2.24 15.06
C THR A 88 -7.82 -3.25 14.20
N HIS A 89 -7.30 -2.79 13.09
CA HIS A 89 -6.38 -3.51 12.23
C HIS A 89 -5.16 -2.66 11.89
N GLU A 90 -4.17 -3.23 11.26
CA GLU A 90 -2.97 -2.53 10.86
C GLU A 90 -2.89 -2.45 9.33
N VAL A 91 -2.35 -1.34 8.85
CA VAL A 91 -1.92 -1.17 7.47
C VAL A 91 -0.41 -1.10 7.47
N LEU A 92 0.22 -2.07 6.82
CA LEU A 92 1.66 -2.17 6.67
C LEU A 92 2.05 -1.80 5.25
N SER A 93 3.06 -0.95 5.11
CA SER A 93 3.69 -0.71 3.80
C SER A 93 5.18 -0.96 3.86
N GLY A 94 5.68 -1.70 2.88
CA GLY A 94 7.09 -1.78 2.55
C GLY A 94 7.42 -0.75 1.47
N LEU A 95 8.41 0.08 1.71
CA LEU A 95 8.88 1.10 0.77
C LEU A 95 10.32 0.83 0.38
N VAL A 96 10.60 0.86 -0.92
CA VAL A 96 11.94 0.68 -1.48
C VAL A 96 12.24 1.83 -2.43
N VAL A 97 13.42 2.42 -2.27
CA VAL A 97 13.96 3.46 -3.13
C VAL A 97 15.27 2.95 -3.73
N LEU A 98 15.30 2.82 -5.06
CA LEU A 98 16.51 2.50 -5.83
C LEU A 98 17.01 3.74 -6.55
N GLY A 99 18.29 4.06 -6.35
CA GLY A 99 18.96 5.21 -6.97
C GLY A 99 20.37 5.29 -6.43
N GLY A 100 21.29 4.55 -7.04
CA GLY A 100 22.61 4.23 -6.47
C GLY A 100 22.48 3.07 -5.50
N ASP A 101 22.43 3.35 -4.20
CA ASP A 101 22.19 2.32 -3.18
C ASP A 101 20.69 2.10 -2.92
N GLU A 102 20.32 0.86 -2.56
CA GLU A 102 18.97 0.55 -2.10
C GLU A 102 18.74 1.13 -0.70
N ARG A 103 17.66 1.86 -0.54
CA ARG A 103 17.13 2.31 0.74
C ARG A 103 15.73 1.75 0.91
N SER A 104 15.42 1.21 2.07
CA SER A 104 14.12 0.59 2.31
C SER A 104 13.67 0.73 3.75
N GLY A 105 12.37 0.62 3.97
CA GLY A 105 11.78 0.70 5.30
C GLY A 105 10.34 0.21 5.33
N LEU A 106 9.81 0.10 6.55
CA LEU A 106 8.45 -0.31 6.83
C LEU A 106 7.71 0.82 7.54
N GLU A 107 6.47 1.03 7.17
CA GLU A 107 5.55 1.94 7.86
C GLU A 107 4.33 1.16 8.33
N ARG A 108 3.90 1.44 9.57
CA ARG A 108 2.73 0.81 10.19
C ARG A 108 1.75 1.86 10.66
N THR A 109 0.49 1.68 10.31
CA THR A 109 -0.61 2.56 10.75
C THR A 109 -1.76 1.72 11.26
N ARG A 110 -2.31 2.09 12.42
CA ARG A 110 -3.52 1.46 12.95
C ARG A 110 -4.75 2.17 12.44
N VAL A 111 -5.72 1.40 12.01
CA VAL A 111 -7.02 1.89 11.57
C VAL A 111 -8.10 1.24 12.43
N VAL A 112 -8.99 2.06 12.97
CA VAL A 112 -10.13 1.60 13.78
C VAL A 112 -11.39 1.77 12.94
N PHE A 113 -12.09 0.67 12.69
CA PHE A 113 -13.40 0.70 12.03
C PHE A 113 -14.53 0.91 13.04
N LYS A 114 -15.56 1.61 12.59
CA LYS A 114 -16.84 1.66 13.29
C LYS A 114 -17.46 0.26 13.36
N ASP A 115 -18.39 0.07 14.27
CA ASP A 115 -19.29 -1.08 14.22
C ASP A 115 -20.25 -0.89 13.04
N LEU A 116 -20.07 -1.67 11.97
CA LEU A 116 -20.76 -1.51 10.69
C LEU A 116 -22.07 -2.29 10.66
N GLY A 117 -23.18 -1.58 10.41
CA GLY A 117 -24.47 -2.22 10.15
C GLY A 117 -24.51 -2.94 8.80
N GLU A 118 -25.45 -3.87 8.64
CA GLU A 118 -25.63 -4.64 7.40
C GLU A 118 -25.84 -3.75 6.18
N GLU A 119 -26.64 -2.70 6.31
CA GLU A 119 -26.92 -1.76 5.22
C GLU A 119 -25.69 -0.97 4.79
N GLU A 120 -24.77 -0.68 5.72
CA GLU A 120 -23.50 0.01 5.41
C GLU A 120 -22.57 -0.90 4.64
N LYS A 121 -22.42 -2.16 5.08
CA LYS A 121 -21.62 -3.18 4.38
C LYS A 121 -22.15 -3.41 2.97
N GLU A 122 -23.46 -3.64 2.82
CA GLU A 122 -24.08 -3.86 1.51
C GLU A 122 -23.92 -2.65 0.58
N ARG A 123 -24.09 -1.44 1.10
CA ARG A 123 -23.89 -0.20 0.34
C ARG A 123 -22.47 -0.09 -0.15
N TYR A 124 -21.48 -0.37 0.70
CA TYR A 124 -20.07 -0.31 0.34
C TYR A 124 -19.69 -1.36 -0.70
N VAL A 125 -20.08 -2.61 -0.50
CA VAL A 125 -19.82 -3.70 -1.46
C VAL A 125 -20.42 -3.37 -2.83
N ARG A 126 -21.66 -2.92 -2.87
CA ARG A 126 -22.36 -2.53 -4.11
C ARG A 126 -21.69 -1.32 -4.80
N PHE A 127 -21.11 -0.40 -4.05
CA PHE A 127 -20.35 0.74 -4.59
C PHE A 127 -19.09 0.30 -5.33
N GLY A 128 -18.47 -0.83 -4.93
CA GLY A 128 -17.40 -1.49 -5.66
C GLY A 128 -16.01 -0.92 -5.43
N GLU A 129 -15.81 -0.04 -4.45
CA GLU A 129 -14.50 0.56 -4.13
C GLU A 129 -13.48 -0.46 -3.58
N TRP A 130 -13.96 -1.61 -3.13
CA TRP A 130 -13.15 -2.71 -2.62
C TRP A 130 -12.26 -3.37 -3.70
N ARG A 131 -12.61 -3.22 -4.98
CA ARG A 131 -11.92 -3.91 -6.08
C ARG A 131 -10.47 -3.47 -6.18
N GLY A 132 -9.57 -4.46 -6.14
CA GLY A 132 -8.14 -4.25 -6.24
C GLY A 132 -7.50 -3.62 -5.00
N ARG A 133 -8.19 -3.61 -3.86
CA ARG A 133 -7.70 -3.05 -2.59
C ARG A 133 -7.42 -4.15 -1.59
N SER A 134 -6.21 -4.19 -1.02
CA SER A 134 -5.91 -5.05 0.11
C SER A 134 -6.87 -4.76 1.27
N GLY A 135 -7.37 -5.80 1.93
CA GLY A 135 -8.40 -5.67 2.96
C GLY A 135 -9.78 -5.22 2.47
N GLY A 136 -9.96 -5.04 1.17
CA GLY A 136 -11.25 -4.73 0.56
C GLY A 136 -11.79 -3.33 0.83
N TYR A 137 -10.96 -2.33 1.16
CA TYR A 137 -11.42 -0.96 1.33
C TYR A 137 -10.39 0.08 0.89
N ALA A 138 -10.87 1.30 0.63
CA ALA A 138 -10.05 2.48 0.38
C ALA A 138 -10.55 3.64 1.25
N ILE A 139 -9.60 4.33 1.90
CA ILE A 139 -9.94 5.41 2.84
C ILE A 139 -10.38 6.72 2.18
N GLN A 140 -10.20 6.84 0.87
CA GLN A 140 -10.26 8.15 0.19
C GLN A 140 -11.67 8.63 -0.15
N THR A 141 -12.62 7.73 -0.41
CA THR A 141 -14.00 8.07 -0.79
C THR A 141 -15.02 7.46 0.17
N LEU A 142 -15.85 6.53 -0.27
CA LEU A 142 -16.89 5.95 0.57
C LEU A 142 -16.30 5.17 1.76
N GLY A 143 -15.14 4.53 1.58
CA GLY A 143 -14.46 3.82 2.67
C GLY A 143 -14.06 4.71 3.85
N SER A 144 -13.94 6.04 3.64
CA SER A 144 -13.74 6.97 4.76
C SER A 144 -14.87 6.92 5.78
N THR A 145 -16.08 6.55 5.36
CA THR A 145 -17.25 6.45 6.24
C THR A 145 -17.21 5.24 7.17
N LEU A 146 -16.40 4.23 6.83
CA LEU A 146 -16.20 3.00 7.61
C LEU A 146 -15.25 3.22 8.80
N VAL A 147 -14.35 4.20 8.67
CA VAL A 147 -13.27 4.46 9.63
C VAL A 147 -13.75 5.37 10.74
N GLU A 148 -13.46 4.99 11.98
CA GLU A 148 -13.67 5.83 13.17
C GLU A 148 -12.43 6.68 13.45
N ARG A 149 -11.23 6.06 13.41
CA ARG A 149 -9.98 6.71 13.79
C ARG A 149 -8.78 6.06 13.08
N ILE A 150 -7.74 6.86 12.86
CA ILE A 150 -6.42 6.45 12.37
C ILE A 150 -5.38 6.85 13.41
N GLU A 151 -4.47 5.95 13.72
CA GLU A 151 -3.32 6.18 14.59
C GLU A 151 -2.04 5.92 13.77
N GLY A 152 -1.44 6.99 13.25
CA GLY A 152 -0.28 6.93 12.36
C GLY A 152 -0.45 7.76 11.10
N SER A 153 0.08 7.29 9.98
CA SER A 153 0.15 8.02 8.71
C SER A 153 -1.04 7.72 7.80
N VAL A 154 -1.84 8.74 7.48
CA VAL A 154 -2.92 8.62 6.48
C VAL A 154 -2.34 8.28 5.11
N SER A 155 -1.19 8.83 4.73
CA SER A 155 -0.55 8.55 3.45
C SER A 155 -0.10 7.08 3.33
N ASN A 156 0.25 6.45 4.46
CA ASN A 156 0.50 5.02 4.52
C ASN A 156 -0.77 4.21 4.20
N VAL A 157 -1.90 4.57 4.79
CA VAL A 157 -3.19 3.88 4.53
C VAL A 157 -3.64 4.04 3.08
N VAL A 158 -3.27 5.13 2.43
CA VAL A 158 -3.54 5.37 0.99
C VAL A 158 -2.66 4.49 0.09
N GLY A 159 -1.47 4.05 0.58
CA GLY A 159 -0.58 3.16 -0.15
C GLY A 159 0.81 3.73 -0.45
N LEU A 160 1.11 4.98 -0.04
CA LEU A 160 2.46 5.55 -0.13
C LEU A 160 2.81 6.30 1.15
N PRO A 161 3.67 5.75 2.02
CA PRO A 161 4.07 6.38 3.26
C PRO A 161 5.02 7.55 3.02
N VAL A 162 4.46 8.74 2.78
CA VAL A 162 5.23 9.94 2.39
C VAL A 162 6.21 10.38 3.48
N GLY A 163 5.88 10.18 4.75
CA GLY A 163 6.81 10.46 5.86
C GLY A 163 8.07 9.60 5.78
N LEU A 164 7.90 8.29 5.63
CA LEU A 164 9.00 7.34 5.45
C LEU A 164 9.78 7.64 4.16
N LEU A 165 9.08 8.02 3.08
CA LEU A 165 9.75 8.41 1.84
C LEU A 165 10.66 9.63 2.05
N ALA A 166 10.23 10.62 2.82
CA ALA A 166 11.05 11.79 3.11
C ALA A 166 12.29 11.46 3.97
N GLU A 167 12.20 10.44 4.82
CA GLU A 167 13.36 9.93 5.58
C GLU A 167 14.33 9.15 4.68
N LEU A 168 13.82 8.30 3.79
CA LEU A 168 14.64 7.47 2.91
C LEU A 168 15.22 8.24 1.72
N ALA A 169 14.54 9.27 1.25
CA ALA A 169 14.92 10.05 0.08
C ALA A 169 14.70 11.56 0.32
N PRO A 170 15.41 12.18 1.30
CA PRO A 170 15.25 13.59 1.64
C PRO A 170 15.50 14.51 0.44
N GLU A 171 16.35 14.11 -0.48
CA GLU A 171 16.66 14.84 -1.72
C GLU A 171 15.42 15.12 -2.60
N LEU A 172 14.34 14.38 -2.44
CA LEU A 172 13.09 14.62 -3.14
C LEU A 172 12.30 15.82 -2.59
N PHE A 173 12.57 16.19 -1.36
CA PHE A 173 11.84 17.23 -0.62
C PHE A 173 12.67 18.50 -0.42
N ASP A 174 13.98 18.44 -0.64
CA ASP A 174 14.85 19.59 -0.61
C ASP A 174 14.64 20.44 -1.88
N ARG A 175 13.96 21.55 -1.70
CA ARG A 175 13.90 22.59 -2.74
C ARG A 175 15.17 23.44 -2.60
N GLY A 176 16.13 23.24 -3.53
CA GLY A 176 17.28 24.14 -3.68
C GLY A 176 16.87 25.60 -3.95
#